data_60458976f7985521c803f96b656449f9
#
_entry.id   60458976f7985521c803f96b656449f9
#
_cell.length_a   1.000
_cell.length_b   1.000
_cell.length_c   1.000
_cell.angle_alpha   90.00
_cell.angle_beta   90.00
_cell.angle_gamma   90.00
#
_symmetry.space_group_name_H-M   'P 1'
#
loop_
_entity.id
_entity.type
_entity.pdbx_description
1 polymer ?
#
loop_
_entity_poly.entity_id
_entity_poly.type
_entity_poly.pdbx_seq_one_letter_code
_entity_poly.pdbx_strand_id
1 'polypeptide(L)'
;MIPIQNVYYMLSYAFQVLNEQGYKNIATEQFHNTAELMAAILEKGIAIQLKRGLGKEYIPQTEALSSLRGKIDIAESIKTQSTLRKQLICTYDEFSVNSIMNRIIKSTVEILLRSNISKQRKKNLRKLMLYFSEVDFIDLYTVNWNVQYNRNNQTYRMLISICYLVVKGLLQTQSDGSTKLMDFLDEQRMCRLYEKFILE
;
A
#
# COMPACT_ATOMS: atom_id res chain seq x y z
N MET A 1 5.27 20.67 -19.75
CA MET A 1 5.13 19.22 -19.40
C MET A 1 6.44 18.76 -18.79
N ILE A 2 6.42 18.27 -17.56
CA ILE A 2 7.64 17.78 -16.88
C ILE A 2 8.00 16.40 -17.46
N PRO A 3 9.21 16.18 -17.97
CA PRO A 3 9.64 14.85 -18.41
C PRO A 3 9.53 13.81 -17.29
N ILE A 4 9.08 12.60 -17.61
CA ILE A 4 8.89 11.52 -16.62
C ILE A 4 10.19 11.18 -15.89
N GLN A 5 11.34 11.30 -16.57
CA GLN A 5 12.64 11.14 -15.95
C GLN A 5 12.89 12.15 -14.83
N ASN A 6 12.44 13.40 -14.99
CA ASN A 6 12.55 14.39 -13.92
C ASN A 6 11.71 14.01 -12.70
N VAL A 7 10.55 13.40 -12.90
CA VAL A 7 9.73 12.85 -11.79
C VAL A 7 10.52 11.77 -11.05
N TYR A 8 11.19 10.87 -11.76
CA TYR A 8 12.05 9.86 -11.12
C TYR A 8 13.20 10.50 -10.32
N TYR A 9 13.90 11.49 -10.91
CA TYR A 9 14.98 12.19 -10.21
C TYR A 9 14.50 12.90 -8.94
N MET A 10 13.35 13.56 -8.99
CA MET A 10 12.74 14.19 -7.82
C MET A 10 12.40 13.16 -6.74
N LEU A 11 11.82 12.04 -7.13
CA LEU A 11 11.53 10.94 -6.18
C LEU A 11 12.81 10.32 -5.62
N SER A 12 13.87 10.18 -6.41
CA SER A 12 15.16 9.65 -5.95
C SER A 12 15.88 10.60 -5.00
N TYR A 13 15.63 11.89 -5.14
CA TYR A 13 16.13 12.90 -4.19
C TYR A 13 15.37 12.82 -2.85
N ALA A 14 14.03 12.72 -2.90
CA ALA A 14 13.20 12.58 -1.72
C ALA A 14 13.41 11.22 -1.02
N PHE A 15 13.65 10.15 -1.77
CA PHE A 15 13.85 8.80 -1.26
C PHE A 15 15.21 8.25 -1.67
N GLN A 16 16.22 8.45 -0.82
CA GLN A 16 17.59 7.97 -1.07
C GLN A 16 17.66 6.47 -1.40
N VAL A 17 16.71 5.68 -0.89
CA VAL A 17 16.56 4.25 -1.19
C VAL A 17 16.46 3.97 -2.70
N LEU A 18 15.91 4.89 -3.50
CA LEU A 18 15.84 4.73 -4.96
C LEU A 18 17.21 4.78 -5.64
N ASN A 19 18.23 5.32 -4.97
CA ASN A 19 19.62 5.34 -5.43
C ASN A 19 20.39 4.05 -5.09
N GLU A 20 19.81 3.15 -4.28
CA GLU A 20 20.41 1.87 -3.94
C GLU A 20 20.42 0.91 -5.14
N GLN A 21 21.35 -0.07 -5.12
CA GLN A 21 21.52 -1.01 -6.23
C GLN A 21 20.23 -1.72 -6.67
N GLY A 22 19.31 -1.94 -5.72
CA GLY A 22 18.02 -2.56 -5.99
C GLY A 22 17.13 -1.80 -6.99
N TYR A 23 17.29 -0.48 -7.12
CA TYR A 23 16.44 0.39 -7.96
C TYR A 23 17.16 1.03 -9.14
N LYS A 24 18.49 0.87 -9.27
CA LYS A 24 19.29 1.52 -10.33
C LYS A 24 18.77 1.27 -11.76
N ASN A 25 18.21 0.09 -12.02
CA ASN A 25 17.67 -0.24 -13.34
C ASN A 25 16.46 0.61 -13.71
N ILE A 26 15.72 1.13 -12.73
CA ILE A 26 14.56 2.02 -12.97
C ILE A 26 15.02 3.36 -13.57
N ALA A 27 16.18 3.86 -13.17
CA ALA A 27 16.72 5.13 -13.66
C ALA A 27 17.00 5.13 -15.18
N THR A 28 17.31 3.95 -15.74
CA THR A 28 17.65 3.77 -17.15
C THR A 28 16.47 3.29 -18.01
N GLU A 29 15.35 2.94 -17.39
CA GLU A 29 14.15 2.46 -18.08
C GLU A 29 13.37 3.65 -18.67
N GLN A 30 12.88 3.51 -19.88
CA GLN A 30 12.03 4.51 -20.52
C GLN A 30 10.56 4.27 -20.16
N PHE A 31 9.91 5.26 -19.60
CA PHE A 31 8.50 5.20 -19.20
C PHE A 31 7.63 6.04 -20.12
N HIS A 32 6.51 5.49 -20.56
CA HIS A 32 5.56 6.20 -21.42
C HIS A 32 4.61 7.11 -20.65
N ASN A 33 4.36 6.79 -19.37
CA ASN A 33 3.48 7.57 -18.49
C ASN A 33 3.89 7.43 -17.03
N THR A 34 3.35 8.32 -16.18
CA THR A 34 3.66 8.35 -14.74
C THR A 34 3.16 7.08 -14.03
N ALA A 35 2.05 6.47 -14.51
CA ALA A 35 1.55 5.23 -13.94
C ALA A 35 2.55 4.08 -14.10
N GLU A 36 3.21 4.00 -15.25
CA GLU A 36 4.23 2.99 -15.52
C GLU A 36 5.44 3.16 -14.59
N LEU A 37 5.88 4.41 -14.37
CA LEU A 37 6.97 4.70 -13.42
C LEU A 37 6.59 4.30 -11.98
N MET A 38 5.40 4.70 -11.51
CA MET A 38 4.94 4.36 -10.16
C MET A 38 4.79 2.84 -9.98
N ALA A 39 4.26 2.17 -11.01
CA ALA A 39 4.14 0.72 -11.02
C ALA A 39 5.51 0.02 -11.00
N ALA A 40 6.53 0.58 -11.69
CA ALA A 40 7.90 0.06 -11.66
C ALA A 40 8.52 0.15 -10.27
N ILE A 41 8.37 1.30 -9.62
CA ILE A 41 8.89 1.52 -8.26
C ILE A 41 8.20 0.57 -7.28
N LEU A 42 6.86 0.46 -7.34
CA LEU A 42 6.11 -0.44 -6.46
C LEU A 42 6.44 -1.91 -6.73
N GLU A 43 6.52 -2.36 -7.99
CA GLU A 43 6.92 -3.72 -8.34
C GLU A 43 8.25 -4.07 -7.68
N LYS A 44 9.25 -3.21 -7.83
CA LYS A 44 10.58 -3.44 -7.28
C LYS A 44 10.58 -3.41 -5.76
N GLY A 45 9.93 -2.42 -5.17
CA GLY A 45 9.87 -2.27 -3.72
C GLY A 45 9.12 -3.41 -3.04
N ILE A 46 8.00 -3.85 -3.60
CA ILE A 46 7.25 -5.02 -3.11
C ILE A 46 8.10 -6.29 -3.22
N ALA A 47 8.82 -6.48 -4.33
CA ALA A 47 9.71 -7.64 -4.51
C ALA A 47 10.84 -7.66 -3.46
N ILE A 48 11.42 -6.50 -3.12
CA ILE A 48 12.42 -6.37 -2.06
C ILE A 48 11.79 -6.67 -0.68
N GLN A 49 10.59 -6.13 -0.43
CA GLN A 49 9.87 -6.35 0.83
C GLN A 49 9.50 -7.83 1.01
N LEU A 50 9.05 -8.50 -0.04
CA LEU A 50 8.73 -9.94 0.01
C LEU A 50 9.94 -10.81 0.35
N LYS A 51 11.15 -10.44 -0.11
CA LYS A 51 12.38 -11.13 0.27
C LYS A 51 12.70 -11.00 1.76
N ARG A 52 12.28 -9.91 2.40
CA ARG A 52 12.41 -9.67 3.85
C ARG A 52 11.25 -10.27 4.66
N GLY A 53 10.18 -10.67 3.97
CA GLY A 53 8.89 -11.05 4.53
C GLY A 53 7.93 -9.85 4.63
N LEU A 54 6.62 -10.13 4.52
CA LEU A 54 5.61 -9.11 4.75
C LEU A 54 5.62 -8.68 6.23
N GLY A 55 5.51 -7.37 6.45
CA GLY A 55 5.36 -6.82 7.79
C GLY A 55 4.10 -7.35 8.46
N LYS A 56 4.24 -7.74 9.73
CA LYS A 56 3.12 -8.21 10.55
C LYS A 56 2.90 -7.24 11.69
N GLU A 57 1.64 -7.11 12.08
CA GLU A 57 1.20 -6.29 13.20
C GLU A 57 0.24 -7.09 14.07
N TYR A 58 0.19 -6.75 15.36
CA TYR A 58 -0.83 -7.28 16.25
C TYR A 58 -2.15 -6.58 15.95
N ILE A 59 -3.12 -7.37 15.50
CA ILE A 59 -4.45 -6.88 15.11
C ILE A 59 -5.46 -7.47 16.09
N PRO A 60 -6.25 -6.65 16.81
CA PRO A 60 -7.27 -7.17 17.71
C PRO A 60 -8.35 -7.89 16.93
N GLN A 61 -8.62 -9.13 17.31
CA GLN A 61 -9.68 -9.97 16.78
C GLN A 61 -10.72 -10.22 17.86
N THR A 62 -12.00 -10.19 17.50
CA THR A 62 -13.09 -10.49 18.43
C THR A 62 -14.01 -11.51 17.79
N GLU A 63 -14.04 -12.71 18.33
CA GLU A 63 -14.85 -13.81 17.79
C GLU A 63 -15.34 -14.77 18.88
N ALA A 64 -16.37 -15.59 18.53
CA ALA A 64 -16.90 -16.60 19.40
C ALA A 64 -16.05 -17.88 19.32
N LEU A 65 -15.37 -18.21 20.41
CA LEU A 65 -14.46 -19.35 20.53
C LEU A 65 -14.96 -20.39 21.53
N SER A 66 -14.80 -21.65 21.22
CA SER A 66 -15.00 -22.78 22.15
C SER A 66 -13.79 -23.01 23.04
N SER A 67 -12.60 -22.54 22.64
CA SER A 67 -11.38 -22.55 23.44
C SER A 67 -11.04 -21.10 23.81
N LEU A 68 -10.92 -20.81 25.09
CA LEU A 68 -10.73 -19.45 25.60
C LEU A 68 -9.36 -18.90 25.20
N ARG A 69 -9.36 -17.67 24.66
CA ARG A 69 -8.15 -16.97 24.24
C ARG A 69 -8.28 -15.46 24.48
N GLY A 70 -7.26 -14.87 25.09
CA GLY A 70 -7.26 -13.44 25.37
C GLY A 70 -8.30 -13.01 26.41
N LYS A 71 -8.94 -11.87 26.19
CA LYS A 71 -9.94 -11.27 27.10
C LYS A 71 -11.34 -11.78 26.72
N ILE A 72 -12.08 -12.32 27.72
CA ILE A 72 -13.46 -12.80 27.53
C ILE A 72 -14.42 -11.64 27.71
N ASP A 73 -15.36 -11.47 26.80
CA ASP A 73 -16.50 -10.57 26.92
C ASP A 73 -17.75 -11.39 27.24
N ILE A 74 -18.05 -11.50 28.55
CA ILE A 74 -19.21 -12.24 29.05
C ILE A 74 -20.51 -11.56 28.63
N ALA A 75 -20.57 -10.23 28.69
CA ALA A 75 -21.77 -9.47 28.37
C ALA A 75 -22.19 -9.68 26.91
N GLU A 76 -21.23 -9.57 25.96
CA GLU A 76 -21.49 -9.80 24.56
C GLU A 76 -21.76 -11.29 24.26
N SER A 77 -21.13 -12.21 25.01
CA SER A 77 -21.41 -13.65 24.91
C SER A 77 -22.84 -14.00 25.26
N ILE A 78 -23.41 -13.38 26.30
CA ILE A 78 -24.81 -13.56 26.70
C ILE A 78 -25.75 -12.94 25.67
N LYS A 79 -25.47 -11.70 25.25
CA LYS A 79 -26.26 -10.94 24.29
C LYS A 79 -26.37 -11.66 22.93
N THR A 80 -25.27 -12.23 22.44
CA THR A 80 -25.22 -12.99 21.17
C THR A 80 -25.66 -14.45 21.33
N GLN A 81 -26.00 -14.87 22.54
CA GLN A 81 -26.35 -16.27 22.87
C GLN A 81 -25.27 -17.30 22.45
N SER A 82 -24.01 -16.87 22.36
CA SER A 82 -22.90 -17.73 21.96
C SER A 82 -22.68 -18.87 22.96
N THR A 83 -23.04 -18.67 24.23
CA THR A 83 -23.00 -19.66 25.32
C THR A 83 -23.85 -20.89 25.02
N LEU A 84 -24.96 -20.75 24.30
CA LEU A 84 -25.79 -21.91 23.87
C LEU A 84 -25.03 -22.83 22.92
N ARG A 85 -24.06 -22.31 22.18
CA ARG A 85 -23.16 -23.05 21.30
C ARG A 85 -21.87 -23.50 21.98
N LYS A 86 -21.80 -23.38 23.31
CA LYS A 86 -20.58 -23.62 24.12
C LYS A 86 -19.38 -22.80 23.66
N GLN A 87 -19.64 -21.52 23.28
CA GLN A 87 -18.64 -20.56 22.84
C GLN A 87 -18.75 -19.29 23.69
N LEU A 88 -17.61 -18.64 23.88
CA LEU A 88 -17.54 -17.30 24.49
C LEU A 88 -16.91 -16.30 23.52
N ILE A 89 -17.39 -15.07 23.55
CA ILE A 89 -16.76 -13.99 22.78
C ILE A 89 -15.44 -13.66 23.44
N CYS A 90 -14.36 -13.80 22.68
CA CYS A 90 -12.99 -13.52 23.13
C CYS A 90 -12.37 -12.46 22.24
N THR A 91 -11.68 -11.49 22.86
CA THR A 91 -10.85 -10.50 22.15
C THR A 91 -9.38 -10.82 22.43
N TYR A 92 -8.62 -11.01 21.37
CA TYR A 92 -7.19 -11.31 21.43
C TYR A 92 -6.45 -10.64 20.28
N ASP A 93 -5.15 -10.46 20.46
CA ASP A 93 -4.30 -9.90 19.40
C ASP A 93 -3.75 -11.03 18.53
N GLU A 94 -3.97 -10.92 17.21
CA GLU A 94 -3.40 -11.83 16.22
C GLU A 94 -2.24 -11.17 15.48
N PHE A 95 -1.10 -11.86 15.43
CA PHE A 95 0.08 -11.40 14.68
C PHE A 95 -0.09 -11.71 13.19
N SER A 96 -0.68 -10.77 12.47
CA SER A 96 -1.17 -10.97 11.10
C SER A 96 -0.43 -10.12 10.07
N VAL A 97 -0.33 -10.63 8.85
CA VAL A 97 0.11 -9.87 7.67
C VAL A 97 -0.94 -8.87 7.17
N ASN A 98 -2.16 -8.94 7.67
CA ASN A 98 -3.27 -8.05 7.28
C ASN A 98 -3.13 -6.64 7.88
N SER A 99 -1.89 -6.14 7.98
CA SER A 99 -1.56 -4.81 8.47
C SER A 99 -2.10 -3.71 7.56
N ILE A 100 -2.31 -2.51 8.12
CA ILE A 100 -2.80 -1.36 7.35
C ILE A 100 -1.89 -1.04 6.16
N MET A 101 -0.57 -1.17 6.31
CA MET A 101 0.41 -0.91 5.24
C MET A 101 0.27 -1.91 4.10
N ASN A 102 0.14 -3.20 4.41
CA ASN A 102 -0.04 -4.23 3.38
C ASN A 102 -1.38 -4.07 2.64
N ARG A 103 -2.45 -3.70 3.36
CA ARG A 103 -3.76 -3.41 2.77
C ARG A 103 -3.72 -2.21 1.82
N ILE A 104 -3.01 -1.13 2.20
CA ILE A 104 -2.78 0.04 1.33
C ILE A 104 -2.05 -0.39 0.05
N ILE A 105 -0.95 -1.13 0.17
CA ILE A 105 -0.17 -1.58 -0.98
C ILE A 105 -1.03 -2.44 -1.91
N LYS A 106 -1.73 -3.44 -1.37
CA LYS A 106 -2.61 -4.32 -2.17
C LYS A 106 -3.66 -3.53 -2.94
N SER A 107 -4.38 -2.64 -2.25
CA SER A 107 -5.44 -1.83 -2.87
C SER A 107 -4.90 -0.85 -3.91
N THR A 108 -3.71 -0.26 -3.69
CA THR A 108 -3.06 0.63 -4.66
C THR A 108 -2.62 -0.13 -5.91
N VAL A 109 -2.05 -1.32 -5.74
CA VAL A 109 -1.66 -2.17 -6.89
C VAL A 109 -2.89 -2.53 -7.73
N GLU A 110 -4.05 -2.78 -7.13
CA GLU A 110 -5.29 -3.05 -7.87
C GLU A 110 -5.69 -1.85 -8.77
N ILE A 111 -5.53 -0.61 -8.28
CA ILE A 111 -5.76 0.60 -9.09
C ILE A 111 -4.78 0.64 -10.28
N LEU A 112 -3.49 0.37 -10.04
CA LEU A 112 -2.49 0.36 -11.10
C LEU A 112 -2.74 -0.75 -12.14
N LEU A 113 -3.24 -1.91 -11.73
CA LEU A 113 -3.61 -2.99 -12.66
C LEU A 113 -4.75 -2.60 -13.61
N ARG A 114 -5.62 -1.67 -13.20
CA ARG A 114 -6.70 -1.10 -14.04
C ARG A 114 -6.22 0.06 -14.90
N SER A 115 -5.05 0.64 -14.59
CA SER A 115 -4.50 1.78 -15.32
C SER A 115 -3.79 1.35 -16.62
N ASN A 116 -3.38 2.37 -17.42
CA ASN A 116 -2.66 2.15 -18.68
C ASN A 116 -1.16 1.89 -18.44
N ILE A 117 -0.84 0.68 -17.96
CA ILE A 117 0.52 0.19 -17.80
C ILE A 117 0.77 -1.02 -18.70
N SER A 118 2.03 -1.33 -18.95
CA SER A 118 2.44 -2.42 -19.85
C SER A 118 1.91 -3.78 -19.38
N LYS A 119 1.61 -4.65 -20.35
CA LYS A 119 1.14 -6.02 -20.06
C LYS A 119 2.13 -6.80 -19.20
N GLN A 120 3.44 -6.59 -19.46
CA GLN A 120 4.49 -7.25 -18.67
C GLN A 120 4.47 -6.79 -17.22
N ARG A 121 4.32 -5.47 -16.97
CA ARG A 121 4.21 -4.91 -15.63
C ARG A 121 2.99 -5.45 -14.88
N LYS A 122 1.83 -5.48 -15.56
CA LYS A 122 0.62 -6.10 -15.00
C LYS A 122 0.84 -7.56 -14.59
N LYS A 123 1.51 -8.35 -15.43
CA LYS A 123 1.83 -9.75 -15.14
C LYS A 123 2.73 -9.89 -13.91
N ASN A 124 3.75 -9.04 -13.80
CA ASN A 124 4.69 -9.06 -12.68
C ASN A 124 4.00 -8.66 -11.36
N LEU A 125 3.22 -7.57 -11.37
CA LEU A 125 2.45 -7.13 -10.21
C LEU A 125 1.46 -8.21 -9.74
N ARG A 126 0.72 -8.85 -10.65
CA ARG A 126 -0.18 -9.96 -10.29
C ARG A 126 0.55 -11.12 -9.62
N LYS A 127 1.76 -11.47 -10.09
CA LYS A 127 2.57 -12.51 -9.44
C LYS A 127 2.95 -12.14 -8.01
N LEU A 128 3.31 -10.86 -7.76
CA LEU A 128 3.62 -10.39 -6.42
C LEU A 128 2.39 -10.40 -5.51
N MET A 129 1.21 -10.09 -6.06
CA MET A 129 -0.05 -10.08 -5.29
C MET A 129 -0.50 -11.47 -4.82
N LEU A 130 0.02 -12.55 -5.38
CA LEU A 130 -0.24 -13.91 -4.85
C LEU A 130 0.22 -14.06 -3.40
N TYR A 131 1.28 -13.35 -3.00
CA TYR A 131 1.79 -13.36 -1.62
C TYR A 131 0.95 -12.51 -0.65
N PHE A 132 -0.03 -11.75 -1.17
CA PHE A 132 -0.97 -10.93 -0.39
C PHE A 132 -2.34 -11.60 -0.26
N SER A 133 -2.43 -12.94 -0.37
CA SER A 133 -3.70 -13.68 -0.29
C SER A 133 -4.44 -13.42 1.01
N GLU A 134 -3.72 -13.38 2.14
CA GLU A 134 -4.26 -13.16 3.50
C GLU A 134 -4.46 -11.67 3.85
N VAL A 135 -4.20 -10.77 2.91
CA VAL A 135 -4.34 -9.32 3.11
C VAL A 135 -5.66 -8.86 2.49
N ASP A 136 -6.47 -8.13 3.24
CA ASP A 136 -7.74 -7.57 2.77
C ASP A 136 -7.54 -6.32 1.91
N PHE A 137 -8.55 -5.99 1.11
CA PHE A 137 -8.63 -4.67 0.49
C PHE A 137 -9.11 -3.62 1.48
N ILE A 138 -8.72 -2.36 1.23
CA ILE A 138 -9.16 -1.20 2.00
C ILE A 138 -9.59 -0.09 1.05
N ASP A 139 -10.58 0.70 1.47
CA ASP A 139 -10.94 1.92 0.75
C ASP A 139 -9.86 2.99 0.97
N LEU A 140 -9.09 3.26 -0.09
CA LEU A 140 -7.97 4.19 -0.06
C LEU A 140 -8.38 5.66 0.10
N TYR A 141 -9.65 6.00 -0.14
CA TYR A 141 -10.15 7.37 0.05
C TYR A 141 -10.42 7.70 1.52
N THR A 142 -10.73 6.69 2.33
CA THR A 142 -11.02 6.82 3.77
C THR A 142 -9.80 6.56 4.66
N VAL A 143 -8.67 6.10 4.08
CA VAL A 143 -7.45 5.79 4.83
C VAL A 143 -6.87 7.04 5.50
N ASN A 144 -6.51 6.90 6.77
CA ASN A 144 -5.62 7.85 7.43
C ASN A 144 -4.17 7.56 6.98
N TRP A 145 -3.61 8.48 6.19
CA TRP A 145 -2.27 8.35 5.64
C TRP A 145 -1.15 8.72 6.64
N ASN A 146 -1.49 9.17 7.84
CA ASN A 146 -0.53 9.44 8.90
C ASN A 146 -0.12 8.12 9.58
N VAL A 147 0.64 7.30 8.85
CA VAL A 147 1.10 5.99 9.31
C VAL A 147 2.34 6.16 10.18
N GLN A 148 2.34 5.53 11.36
CA GLN A 148 3.50 5.54 12.26
C GLN A 148 4.54 4.52 11.80
N TYR A 149 5.81 4.98 11.69
CA TYR A 149 6.94 4.14 11.31
C TYR A 149 7.84 3.86 12.51
N ASN A 150 8.20 2.60 12.68
CA ASN A 150 9.17 2.14 13.66
C ASN A 150 10.34 1.45 12.94
N ARG A 151 11.35 0.97 13.68
CA ARG A 151 12.54 0.31 13.08
C ARG A 151 12.17 -0.87 12.18
N ASN A 152 11.10 -1.59 12.50
CA ASN A 152 10.71 -2.82 11.79
C ASN A 152 9.99 -2.53 10.46
N ASN A 153 9.33 -1.37 10.34
CA ASN A 153 8.52 -1.02 9.17
C ASN A 153 9.02 0.19 8.37
N GLN A 154 10.20 0.71 8.66
CA GLN A 154 10.82 1.84 7.93
C GLN A 154 10.90 1.59 6.42
N THR A 155 11.09 0.33 6.00
CA THR A 155 11.13 -0.05 4.58
C THR A 155 9.82 0.20 3.85
N TYR A 156 8.70 0.27 4.57
CA TYR A 156 7.39 0.61 4.02
C TYR A 156 7.22 2.10 3.74
N ARG A 157 8.00 2.97 4.39
CA ARG A 157 7.82 4.43 4.27
C ARG A 157 7.77 4.89 2.81
N MET A 158 8.75 4.50 2.01
CA MET A 158 8.77 4.81 0.58
C MET A 158 7.57 4.20 -0.16
N LEU A 159 7.25 2.92 0.09
CA LEU A 159 6.14 2.25 -0.59
C LEU A 159 4.81 2.95 -0.31
N ILE A 160 4.53 3.29 0.95
CA ILE A 160 3.29 3.97 1.35
C ILE A 160 3.26 5.40 0.76
N SER A 161 4.39 6.09 0.70
CA SER A 161 4.46 7.41 0.06
C SER A 161 4.16 7.33 -1.44
N ILE A 162 4.67 6.33 -2.15
CA ILE A 162 4.33 6.09 -3.55
C ILE A 162 2.83 5.74 -3.70
N CYS A 163 2.27 4.91 -2.80
CA CYS A 163 0.84 4.63 -2.78
C CYS A 163 0.02 5.91 -2.59
N TYR A 164 0.44 6.79 -1.67
CA TYR A 164 -0.20 8.09 -1.46
C TYR A 164 -0.20 8.95 -2.73
N LEU A 165 0.95 9.01 -3.44
CA LEU A 165 1.08 9.74 -4.71
C LEU A 165 0.12 9.20 -5.77
N VAL A 166 0.01 7.88 -5.89
CA VAL A 166 -0.92 7.24 -6.83
C VAL A 166 -2.36 7.62 -6.50
N VAL A 167 -2.74 7.54 -5.23
CA VAL A 167 -4.15 7.71 -4.82
C VAL A 167 -4.56 9.18 -4.77
N LYS A 168 -3.75 10.05 -4.17
CA LYS A 168 -4.11 11.46 -3.91
C LYS A 168 -3.62 12.41 -4.98
N GLY A 169 -2.46 12.13 -5.57
CA GLY A 169 -1.78 13.05 -6.48
C GLY A 169 -2.03 12.77 -7.96
N LEU A 170 -2.27 11.52 -8.33
CA LEU A 170 -2.30 11.10 -9.73
C LEU A 170 -3.68 10.67 -10.25
N LEU A 171 -4.66 10.45 -9.37
CA LEU A 171 -5.99 10.02 -9.79
C LEU A 171 -6.81 11.22 -10.26
N GLN A 172 -7.31 11.14 -11.49
CA GLN A 172 -8.39 11.98 -12.02
C GLN A 172 -9.60 11.11 -12.34
N THR A 173 -10.78 11.57 -11.92
CA THR A 173 -12.04 10.97 -12.36
C THR A 173 -12.39 11.57 -13.71
N GLN A 174 -12.60 10.75 -14.72
CA GLN A 174 -13.10 11.19 -16.03
C GLN A 174 -14.59 11.48 -15.96
N SER A 175 -15.09 12.26 -16.93
CA SER A 175 -16.51 12.62 -17.02
C SER A 175 -17.44 11.41 -17.23
N ASP A 176 -16.92 10.27 -17.66
CA ASP A 176 -17.62 8.99 -17.81
C ASP A 176 -17.64 8.13 -16.55
N GLY A 177 -17.10 8.64 -15.43
CA GLY A 177 -16.97 7.91 -14.16
C GLY A 177 -15.77 6.96 -14.10
N SER A 178 -15.00 6.82 -15.17
CA SER A 178 -13.76 6.04 -15.13
C SER A 178 -12.64 6.82 -14.45
N THR A 179 -11.73 6.10 -13.77
CA THR A 179 -10.58 6.72 -13.10
C THR A 179 -9.34 6.56 -13.97
N LYS A 180 -8.74 7.67 -14.37
CA LYS A 180 -7.49 7.71 -15.11
C LYS A 180 -6.38 8.29 -14.24
N LEU A 181 -5.21 7.68 -14.25
CA LEU A 181 -4.02 8.32 -13.71
C LEU A 181 -3.62 9.50 -14.61
N MET A 182 -3.30 10.64 -13.98
CA MET A 182 -2.82 11.80 -14.73
C MET A 182 -1.54 11.45 -15.48
N ASP A 183 -1.52 11.71 -16.79
CA ASP A 183 -0.34 11.44 -17.62
C ASP A 183 0.80 12.43 -17.33
N PHE A 184 0.49 13.57 -16.69
CA PHE A 184 1.47 14.57 -16.28
C PHE A 184 1.04 15.21 -14.96
N LEU A 185 2.02 15.55 -14.18
CA LEU A 185 1.86 16.33 -12.95
C LEU A 185 1.95 17.80 -13.28
N ASP A 186 1.00 18.59 -12.80
CA ASP A 186 1.08 20.04 -12.80
C ASP A 186 2.26 20.47 -11.91
N GLU A 187 3.05 21.46 -12.37
CA GLU A 187 4.22 21.95 -11.63
C GLU A 187 3.90 22.34 -10.19
N GLN A 188 2.76 22.99 -9.95
CA GLN A 188 2.36 23.40 -8.60
C GLN A 188 2.06 22.19 -7.70
N ARG A 189 1.48 21.13 -8.22
CA ARG A 189 1.22 19.89 -7.45
C ARG A 189 2.51 19.14 -7.16
N MET A 190 3.45 19.13 -8.11
CA MET A 190 4.77 18.53 -7.89
C MET A 190 5.55 19.30 -6.84
N CYS A 191 5.57 20.64 -6.87
CA CYS A 191 6.22 21.44 -5.83
C CYS A 191 5.62 21.16 -4.45
N ARG A 192 4.31 21.13 -4.31
CA ARG A 192 3.63 20.79 -3.03
C ARG A 192 3.93 19.37 -2.55
N LEU A 193 4.01 18.40 -3.46
CA LEU A 193 4.41 17.05 -3.13
C LEU A 193 5.86 16.99 -2.70
N TYR A 194 6.74 17.67 -3.40
CA TYR A 194 8.15 17.76 -3.08
C TYR A 194 8.39 18.44 -1.72
N GLU A 195 7.73 19.58 -1.47
CA GLU A 195 7.78 20.27 -0.18
C GLU A 195 7.31 19.35 0.96
N LYS A 196 6.20 18.64 0.79
CA LYS A 196 5.67 17.74 1.81
C LYS A 196 6.60 16.57 2.11
N PHE A 197 7.33 16.05 1.12
CA PHE A 197 8.23 14.90 1.30
C PHE A 197 9.65 15.28 1.73
N ILE A 198 10.07 16.54 1.56
CA ILE A 198 11.41 17.01 1.98
C ILE A 198 11.37 17.62 3.38
N LEU A 199 10.25 18.24 3.75
CA LEU A 199 10.10 18.93 5.03
C LEU A 199 9.61 18.02 6.19
N GLU A 200 9.18 16.78 5.90
CA GLU A 200 8.92 15.71 6.86
C GLU A 200 10.14 14.75 6.97
#